data_f0081e2cea660f41871b4179bd7e359c
#
_entry.id   f0081e2cea660f41871b4179bd7e359c
#
_cell.length_a   1.000
_cell.length_b   1.000
_cell.length_c   1.000
_cell.angle_alpha   90.00
_cell.angle_beta   90.00
_cell.angle_gamma   90.00
#
_symmetry.space_group_name_H-M   'P 1'
#
loop_
_entity.id
_entity.type
_entity.pdbx_description
1 polymer ?
#
loop_
_entity_poly.entity_id
_entity_poly.type
_entity_poly.pdbx_seq_one_letter_code
_entity_poly.pdbx_strand_id
1 'polypeptide(L)'
;MRRSTGYTVQDVNIVLISTYELGRQPFGLVSPAAWLRKRNHEVVCLDLSRQSLDKAAVRAAGLLAIYLPMHTATRLAAKLIPRLREQNPLAHLCCYGLYAPMNADYLRTLGVATILGGEFEQGLAQLAKRVESDNGAKPSPQAEPLVSTERLTFEVPDRSGMPPIDKYAHLIVPGGGFRLVGSTEASRGCKHLCRHCPIVPVYKGIFRIVSRDVVMQDIRQQVAAGAQHISFGDPDFFNGIRHAIELAEELHRKFPSVTYDVTIKIEHLRRYESHLPKLKDTGCLFVISAVEYLDDAVLRALDKGHTREDFLHVVHAFRALGLILHPTFVPFTQWTTMESYLDLLRVLHAHSLVENVAPIQLGIRLLIPEGSRLLELDEVRRNVGPFDPESLFYPWKHSDPRVDTLSETVQAIAAEGDRRKASRPMIFERIWNTAHAAAGLAAPPLQASQAPMAAIPFLSEPWYCCAEPTREQFVSLGQVSRKLQEAVPATGSYV
;
A
#
# COMPACT_ATOMS: atom_id res chain seq x y z
N MET A 1 -46.96 -0.11 40.63
CA MET A 1 -45.83 0.71 40.13
C MET A 1 -44.62 -0.19 39.94
N ARG A 2 -44.38 -0.66 38.74
CA ARG A 2 -43.14 -1.37 38.34
C ARG A 2 -42.16 -0.34 37.85
N ARG A 3 -41.03 -0.15 38.56
CA ARG A 3 -39.90 0.67 38.06
C ARG A 3 -39.26 -0.10 36.91
N SER A 4 -39.34 0.43 35.69
CA SER A 4 -38.53 0.00 34.56
C SER A 4 -37.11 0.47 34.85
N THR A 5 -36.22 -0.45 35.19
CA THR A 5 -34.79 -0.22 35.14
C THR A 5 -34.39 -0.15 33.67
N GLY A 6 -34.40 1.06 33.16
CA GLY A 6 -33.77 1.35 31.84
C GLY A 6 -32.27 1.07 31.98
N TYR A 7 -31.82 -0.03 31.40
CA TYR A 7 -30.40 -0.21 31.12
C TYR A 7 -30.07 0.81 30.00
N THR A 8 -29.36 1.86 30.40
CA THR A 8 -28.66 2.71 29.41
C THR A 8 -27.59 1.83 28.79
N VAL A 9 -27.77 1.45 27.55
CA VAL A 9 -26.71 0.85 26.72
C VAL A 9 -25.57 1.88 26.74
N GLN A 10 -24.44 1.53 27.36
CA GLN A 10 -23.27 2.39 27.31
C GLN A 10 -22.71 2.28 25.88
N ASP A 11 -22.66 3.40 25.16
CA ASP A 11 -22.07 3.47 23.84
C ASP A 11 -20.61 2.96 23.91
N VAL A 12 -20.26 2.02 23.03
CA VAL A 12 -18.89 1.49 22.96
C VAL A 12 -17.96 2.51 22.32
N ASN A 13 -16.96 2.97 23.07
CA ASN A 13 -15.88 3.78 22.52
C ASN A 13 -15.01 2.90 21.58
N ILE A 14 -14.89 3.30 20.33
CA ILE A 14 -14.14 2.57 19.31
C ILE A 14 -12.88 3.35 18.94
N VAL A 15 -11.74 2.69 18.94
CA VAL A 15 -10.49 3.26 18.44
C VAL A 15 -10.04 2.49 17.20
N LEU A 16 -10.00 3.19 16.06
CA LEU A 16 -9.46 2.68 14.80
C LEU A 16 -8.00 3.13 14.68
N ILE A 17 -7.09 2.20 14.43
CA ILE A 17 -5.65 2.45 14.44
C ILE A 17 -5.05 2.05 13.11
N SER A 18 -4.28 2.96 12.48
CA SER A 18 -3.37 2.66 11.38
C SER A 18 -1.93 2.85 11.85
N THR A 19 -1.05 1.97 11.44
CA THR A 19 0.39 2.08 11.71
C THR A 19 1.15 2.67 10.54
N TYR A 20 0.68 2.46 9.30
CA TYR A 20 1.30 2.97 8.08
C TYR A 20 0.43 2.73 6.84
N GLU A 21 0.35 3.69 5.91
CA GLU A 21 -0.29 3.56 4.60
C GLU A 21 0.39 4.43 3.52
N LEU A 22 1.63 4.13 3.16
CA LEU A 22 2.36 4.76 2.04
C LEU A 22 2.31 6.29 2.04
N GLY A 23 2.40 6.93 3.20
CA GLY A 23 2.32 8.38 3.33
C GLY A 23 0.95 8.99 3.00
N ARG A 24 -0.07 8.19 2.78
CA ARG A 24 -1.45 8.63 2.53
C ARG A 24 -2.23 8.74 3.83
N GLN A 25 -3.26 9.57 3.81
CA GLN A 25 -4.26 9.54 4.89
C GLN A 25 -5.02 8.21 4.83
N PRO A 26 -4.98 7.38 5.90
CA PRO A 26 -5.44 5.99 5.84
C PRO A 26 -6.92 5.86 5.48
N PHE A 27 -7.20 5.34 4.27
CA PHE A 27 -8.57 5.11 3.80
C PHE A 27 -9.30 4.10 4.69
N GLY A 28 -8.60 3.08 5.15
CA GLY A 28 -9.14 2.08 6.07
C GLY A 28 -9.45 2.56 7.48
N LEU A 29 -9.17 3.82 7.84
CA LEU A 29 -9.70 4.46 9.03
C LEU A 29 -10.96 5.26 8.71
N VAL A 30 -10.93 6.08 7.66
CA VAL A 30 -11.99 7.05 7.35
C VAL A 30 -13.25 6.42 6.78
N SER A 31 -13.12 5.31 6.04
CA SER A 31 -14.26 4.56 5.53
C SER A 31 -15.05 3.88 6.66
N PRO A 32 -14.45 3.03 7.51
CA PRO A 32 -15.20 2.42 8.61
C PRO A 32 -15.64 3.43 9.68
N ALA A 33 -14.93 4.54 9.88
CA ALA A 33 -15.37 5.61 10.78
C ALA A 33 -16.74 6.18 10.35
N ALA A 34 -16.94 6.40 9.04
CA ALA A 34 -18.24 6.83 8.51
C ALA A 34 -19.35 5.82 8.81
N TRP A 35 -19.09 4.52 8.64
CA TRP A 35 -20.04 3.46 8.91
C TRP A 35 -20.42 3.35 10.40
N LEU A 36 -19.45 3.48 11.28
CA LEU A 36 -19.64 3.36 12.71
C LEU A 36 -20.34 4.60 13.29
N ARG A 37 -19.89 5.81 12.91
CA ARG A 37 -20.52 7.07 13.35
C ARG A 37 -21.96 7.22 12.87
N LYS A 38 -22.27 6.76 11.65
CA LYS A 38 -23.65 6.71 11.16
C LYS A 38 -24.56 5.81 12.01
N ARG A 39 -23.98 4.90 12.80
CA ARG A 39 -24.67 4.02 13.77
C ARG A 39 -24.58 4.51 15.20
N ASN A 40 -24.22 5.78 15.38
CA ASN A 40 -24.10 6.49 16.65
C ASN A 40 -22.96 5.98 17.58
N HIS A 41 -21.95 5.27 17.05
CA HIS A 41 -20.78 4.94 17.84
C HIS A 41 -19.81 6.13 17.93
N GLU A 42 -19.19 6.32 19.10
CA GLU A 42 -18.05 7.21 19.25
C GLU A 42 -16.78 6.56 18.70
N VAL A 43 -16.15 7.24 17.71
CA VAL A 43 -14.99 6.69 16.98
C VAL A 43 -13.83 7.67 17.00
N VAL A 44 -12.71 7.22 17.52
CA VAL A 44 -11.41 7.90 17.45
C VAL A 44 -10.55 7.22 16.40
N CYS A 45 -10.02 8.00 15.45
CA CYS A 45 -9.08 7.53 14.44
C CYS A 45 -7.65 7.92 14.81
N LEU A 46 -6.73 6.95 14.88
CA LEU A 46 -5.33 7.16 15.21
C LEU A 46 -4.42 6.69 14.07
N ASP A 47 -3.84 7.63 13.34
CA ASP A 47 -2.77 7.35 12.39
C ASP A 47 -1.40 7.49 13.06
N LEU A 48 -0.84 6.39 13.51
CA LEU A 48 0.43 6.35 14.23
C LEU A 48 1.65 6.66 13.36
N SER A 49 1.48 6.77 12.06
CA SER A 49 2.53 7.27 11.17
C SER A 49 2.69 8.79 11.27
N ARG A 50 1.68 9.51 11.79
CA ARG A 50 1.62 10.98 11.85
C ARG A 50 1.40 11.55 13.24
N GLN A 51 0.88 10.75 14.17
CA GLN A 51 0.57 11.17 15.54
C GLN A 51 0.98 10.11 16.56
N SER A 52 1.11 10.50 17.82
CA SER A 52 1.38 9.60 18.93
C SER A 52 0.13 8.82 19.35
N LEU A 53 0.33 7.66 19.98
CA LEU A 53 -0.77 6.87 20.54
C LEU A 53 -1.48 7.65 21.67
N ASP A 54 -2.78 7.86 21.51
CA ASP A 54 -3.62 8.41 22.57
C ASP A 54 -3.93 7.31 23.61
N LYS A 55 -3.16 7.34 24.71
CA LYS A 55 -3.29 6.36 25.78
C LYS A 55 -4.63 6.48 26.54
N ALA A 56 -5.23 7.68 26.58
CA ALA A 56 -6.52 7.87 27.23
C ALA A 56 -7.64 7.23 26.41
N ALA A 57 -7.65 7.49 25.10
CA ALA A 57 -8.58 6.85 24.17
C ALA A 57 -8.45 5.33 24.18
N VAL A 58 -7.23 4.79 24.16
CA VAL A 58 -6.99 3.33 24.23
C VAL A 58 -7.54 2.72 25.53
N ARG A 59 -7.33 3.37 26.67
CA ARG A 59 -7.82 2.88 27.97
C ARG A 59 -9.33 2.91 28.09
N ALA A 60 -9.98 3.88 27.43
CA ALA A 60 -11.44 4.03 27.45
C ALA A 60 -12.15 3.16 26.40
N ALA A 61 -11.41 2.56 25.47
CA ALA A 61 -11.98 1.82 24.35
C ALA A 61 -12.58 0.48 24.78
N GLY A 62 -13.79 0.19 24.34
CA GLY A 62 -14.35 -1.18 24.37
C GLY A 62 -13.90 -2.00 23.14
N LEU A 63 -13.60 -1.33 22.02
CA LEU A 63 -13.12 -1.96 20.79
C LEU A 63 -11.86 -1.22 20.27
N LEU A 64 -10.77 -1.97 20.14
CA LEU A 64 -9.54 -1.54 19.47
C LEU A 64 -9.43 -2.27 18.13
N ALA A 65 -9.50 -1.55 17.01
CA ALA A 65 -9.45 -2.14 15.67
C ALA A 65 -8.27 -1.60 14.88
N ILE A 66 -7.38 -2.49 14.43
CA ILE A 66 -6.11 -2.15 13.76
C ILE A 66 -6.22 -2.46 12.28
N TYR A 67 -5.97 -1.46 11.44
CA TYR A 67 -5.98 -1.57 9.99
C TYR A 67 -4.65 -2.10 9.45
N LEU A 68 -4.73 -3.18 8.68
CA LEU A 68 -3.59 -3.90 8.10
C LEU A 68 -3.68 -3.92 6.57
N PRO A 69 -3.37 -2.80 5.87
CA PRO A 69 -3.45 -2.72 4.42
C PRO A 69 -2.33 -3.46 3.70
N MET A 70 -1.18 -3.60 4.35
CA MET A 70 0.05 -4.09 3.73
C MET A 70 0.99 -4.77 4.73
N HIS A 71 2.00 -5.45 4.21
CA HIS A 71 2.98 -6.20 4.98
C HIS A 71 3.67 -5.34 6.06
N THR A 72 4.21 -4.17 5.69
CA THR A 72 4.90 -3.28 6.63
C THR A 72 4.00 -2.84 7.79
N ALA A 73 2.75 -2.44 7.48
CA ALA A 73 1.77 -2.07 8.50
C ALA A 73 1.48 -3.22 9.46
N THR A 74 1.39 -4.45 8.95
CA THR A 74 1.15 -5.66 9.76
C THR A 74 2.32 -5.94 10.72
N ARG A 75 3.56 -5.82 10.26
CA ARG A 75 4.75 -5.98 11.12
C ARG A 75 4.83 -4.92 12.24
N LEU A 76 4.45 -3.68 11.94
CA LEU A 76 4.37 -2.62 12.95
C LEU A 76 3.24 -2.88 13.95
N ALA A 77 2.08 -3.32 13.45
CA ALA A 77 0.94 -3.68 14.30
C ALA A 77 1.26 -4.85 15.24
N ALA A 78 1.97 -5.88 14.76
CA ALA A 78 2.38 -7.00 15.60
C ALA A 78 3.22 -6.56 16.82
N LYS A 79 4.06 -5.53 16.67
CA LYS A 79 4.82 -4.92 17.76
C LYS A 79 3.98 -4.02 18.67
N LEU A 80 2.88 -3.47 18.14
CA LEU A 80 1.97 -2.59 18.89
C LEU A 80 0.98 -3.39 19.76
N ILE A 81 0.48 -4.52 19.25
CA ILE A 81 -0.56 -5.33 19.90
C ILE A 81 -0.27 -5.65 21.38
N PRO A 82 0.93 -6.15 21.78
CA PRO A 82 1.22 -6.42 23.18
C PRO A 82 1.04 -5.19 24.08
N ARG A 83 1.44 -4.01 23.59
CA ARG A 83 1.31 -2.75 24.34
C ARG A 83 -0.14 -2.29 24.49
N LEU A 84 -0.97 -2.49 23.47
CA LEU A 84 -2.40 -2.21 23.56
C LEU A 84 -3.07 -3.11 24.59
N ARG A 85 -2.69 -4.39 24.62
CA ARG A 85 -3.16 -5.37 25.61
C ARG A 85 -2.75 -5.01 27.03
N GLU A 86 -1.52 -4.52 27.22
CA GLU A 86 -1.03 -4.05 28.52
C GLU A 86 -1.82 -2.82 29.01
N GLN A 87 -2.13 -1.88 28.11
CA GLN A 87 -2.85 -0.65 28.44
C GLN A 87 -4.34 -0.87 28.66
N ASN A 88 -4.95 -1.80 27.93
CA ASN A 88 -6.37 -2.15 28.04
C ASN A 88 -6.59 -3.65 27.79
N PRO A 89 -6.43 -4.50 28.81
CA PRO A 89 -6.60 -5.95 28.69
C PRO A 89 -8.05 -6.37 28.44
N LEU A 90 -9.02 -5.50 28.72
CA LEU A 90 -10.45 -5.79 28.58
C LEU A 90 -11.00 -5.43 27.20
N ALA A 91 -10.34 -4.55 26.46
CA ALA A 91 -10.80 -4.17 25.14
C ALA A 91 -10.87 -5.37 24.19
N HIS A 92 -11.91 -5.43 23.39
CA HIS A 92 -11.98 -6.37 22.27
C HIS A 92 -10.98 -5.93 21.19
N LEU A 93 -10.03 -6.80 20.87
CA LEU A 93 -9.00 -6.50 19.86
C LEU A 93 -9.35 -7.11 18.52
N CYS A 94 -9.45 -6.27 17.50
CA CYS A 94 -9.73 -6.64 16.11
C CYS A 94 -8.58 -6.21 15.19
N CYS A 95 -8.23 -7.03 14.20
CA CYS A 95 -7.41 -6.64 13.06
C CYS A 95 -8.22 -6.75 11.78
N TYR A 96 -8.11 -5.77 10.88
CA TYR A 96 -8.88 -5.76 9.64
C TYR A 96 -8.06 -5.21 8.45
N GLY A 97 -8.51 -5.50 7.25
CA GLY A 97 -7.86 -5.10 6.00
C GLY A 97 -7.26 -6.27 5.24
N LEU A 98 -6.50 -5.95 4.20
CA LEU A 98 -6.02 -6.94 3.23
C LEU A 98 -5.11 -8.01 3.86
N TYR A 99 -4.20 -7.62 4.73
CA TYR A 99 -3.21 -8.52 5.34
C TYR A 99 -3.69 -9.21 6.63
N ALA A 100 -4.83 -8.80 7.19
CA ALA A 100 -5.36 -9.39 8.40
C ALA A 100 -5.70 -10.88 8.24
N PRO A 101 -6.50 -11.32 7.25
CA PRO A 101 -6.85 -12.74 7.10
C PRO A 101 -5.66 -13.62 6.71
N MET A 102 -4.69 -13.10 5.96
CA MET A 102 -3.49 -13.86 5.59
C MET A 102 -2.59 -14.20 6.78
N ASN A 103 -2.63 -13.37 7.83
CA ASN A 103 -1.83 -13.55 9.04
C ASN A 103 -2.71 -13.92 10.25
N ALA A 104 -3.88 -14.51 10.02
CA ALA A 104 -4.89 -14.75 11.05
C ALA A 104 -4.35 -15.58 12.22
N ASP A 105 -3.66 -16.67 11.95
CA ASP A 105 -3.17 -17.57 12.98
C ASP A 105 -2.10 -16.90 13.84
N TYR A 106 -1.16 -16.21 13.23
CA TYR A 106 -0.16 -15.44 13.96
C TYR A 106 -0.80 -14.31 14.83
N LEU A 107 -1.72 -13.52 14.25
CA LEU A 107 -2.40 -12.46 14.98
C LEU A 107 -3.19 -12.99 16.18
N ARG A 108 -3.80 -14.17 16.07
CA ARG A 108 -4.48 -14.84 17.19
C ARG A 108 -3.51 -15.20 18.31
N THR A 109 -2.26 -15.62 18.00
CA THR A 109 -1.25 -15.87 19.05
C THR A 109 -0.89 -14.61 19.84
N LEU A 110 -1.05 -13.43 19.22
CA LEU A 110 -0.87 -12.13 19.87
C LEU A 110 -2.12 -11.69 20.66
N GLY A 111 -3.20 -12.48 20.64
CA GLY A 111 -4.43 -12.23 21.38
C GLY A 111 -5.46 -11.40 20.61
N VAL A 112 -5.37 -11.32 19.26
CA VAL A 112 -6.43 -10.73 18.46
C VAL A 112 -7.66 -11.63 18.45
N ALA A 113 -8.81 -11.09 18.84
CA ALA A 113 -10.05 -11.86 19.01
C ALA A 113 -10.86 -11.94 17.70
N THR A 114 -10.84 -10.88 16.89
CA THR A 114 -11.59 -10.82 15.62
C THR A 114 -10.67 -10.37 14.47
N ILE A 115 -10.84 -11.01 13.31
CA ILE A 115 -10.07 -10.72 12.10
C ILE A 115 -11.04 -10.56 10.93
N LEU A 116 -10.93 -9.44 10.20
CA LEU A 116 -11.83 -9.11 9.10
C LEU A 116 -11.03 -8.76 7.83
N GLY A 117 -11.33 -9.41 6.72
CA GLY A 117 -10.71 -9.17 5.41
C GLY A 117 -11.73 -8.82 4.33
N GLY A 118 -11.23 -8.31 3.21
CA GLY A 118 -12.06 -7.90 2.08
C GLY A 118 -12.86 -6.63 2.38
N GLU A 119 -14.18 -6.70 2.24
CA GLU A 119 -15.13 -5.61 2.56
C GLU A 119 -15.45 -5.63 4.05
N PHE A 120 -14.64 -4.98 4.86
CA PHE A 120 -14.61 -5.11 6.31
C PHE A 120 -15.57 -4.19 7.07
N GLU A 121 -16.14 -3.15 6.45
CA GLU A 121 -16.95 -2.13 7.12
C GLU A 121 -18.20 -2.71 7.80
N GLN A 122 -18.91 -3.59 7.09
CA GLN A 122 -20.08 -4.25 7.63
C GLN A 122 -19.73 -5.17 8.80
N GLY A 123 -18.62 -5.91 8.67
CA GLY A 123 -18.10 -6.78 9.75
C GLY A 123 -17.73 -5.98 11.00
N LEU A 124 -17.05 -4.81 10.83
CA LEU A 124 -16.74 -3.92 11.94
C LEU A 124 -18.00 -3.36 12.63
N ALA A 125 -19.03 -3.00 11.84
CA ALA A 125 -20.28 -2.53 12.41
C ALA A 125 -21.04 -3.63 13.19
N GLN A 126 -21.02 -4.87 12.69
CA GLN A 126 -21.58 -6.03 13.41
C GLN A 126 -20.81 -6.33 14.68
N LEU A 127 -19.49 -6.30 14.62
CA LEU A 127 -18.61 -6.47 15.76
C LEU A 127 -18.87 -5.41 16.85
N ALA A 128 -18.95 -4.13 16.47
CA ALA A 128 -19.23 -3.05 17.40
C ALA A 128 -20.55 -3.31 18.19
N LYS A 129 -21.61 -3.66 17.47
CA LYS A 129 -22.90 -4.01 18.09
C LYS A 129 -22.80 -5.22 19.03
N ARG A 130 -21.99 -6.23 18.68
CA ARG A 130 -21.78 -7.42 19.53
C ARG A 130 -21.01 -7.05 20.80
N VAL A 131 -19.95 -6.25 20.68
CA VAL A 131 -19.17 -5.78 21.84
C VAL A 131 -20.01 -4.94 22.80
N GLU A 132 -20.93 -4.12 22.29
CA GLU A 132 -21.93 -3.42 23.11
C GLU A 132 -22.81 -4.38 23.90
N SER A 133 -23.31 -5.44 23.22
CA SER A 133 -24.22 -6.40 23.85
C SER A 133 -23.54 -7.24 24.92
N ASP A 134 -22.22 -7.48 24.78
CA ASP A 134 -21.44 -8.32 25.70
C ASP A 134 -21.09 -7.59 27.04
N ASN A 135 -21.39 -6.28 27.16
CA ASN A 135 -21.21 -5.47 28.39
C ASN A 135 -19.86 -5.66 29.13
N GLY A 136 -18.75 -5.77 28.37
CA GLY A 136 -17.42 -5.98 28.96
C GLY A 136 -17.15 -7.41 29.43
N ALA A 137 -17.99 -8.38 29.11
CA ALA A 137 -17.69 -9.79 29.26
C ALA A 137 -16.45 -10.19 28.43
N LYS A 138 -15.87 -11.36 28.75
CA LYS A 138 -14.75 -11.89 27.93
C LYS A 138 -15.16 -11.92 26.45
N PRO A 139 -14.23 -11.53 25.53
CA PRO A 139 -14.51 -11.53 24.10
C PRO A 139 -15.15 -12.87 23.67
N SER A 140 -16.37 -12.79 23.13
CA SER A 140 -17.04 -13.94 22.57
C SER A 140 -16.29 -14.41 21.30
N PRO A 141 -16.40 -15.69 20.90
CA PRO A 141 -15.83 -16.18 19.65
C PRO A 141 -16.26 -15.32 18.46
N GLN A 142 -15.37 -15.21 17.46
CA GLN A 142 -15.66 -14.47 16.24
C GLN A 142 -16.90 -15.03 15.55
N ALA A 143 -17.91 -14.18 15.34
CA ALA A 143 -19.14 -14.51 14.62
C ALA A 143 -19.09 -13.99 13.17
N GLU A 144 -18.31 -12.95 12.92
CA GLU A 144 -18.15 -12.31 11.61
C GLU A 144 -17.28 -13.19 10.69
N PRO A 145 -17.56 -13.20 9.35
CA PRO A 145 -16.74 -13.97 8.41
C PRO A 145 -15.31 -13.40 8.36
N LEU A 146 -14.32 -14.30 8.29
CA LEU A 146 -12.91 -13.94 8.18
C LEU A 146 -12.63 -13.07 6.94
N VAL A 147 -13.28 -13.37 5.82
CA VAL A 147 -13.22 -12.60 4.58
C VAL A 147 -14.64 -12.41 4.06
N SER A 148 -15.01 -11.16 3.81
CA SER A 148 -16.24 -10.82 3.10
C SER A 148 -15.90 -10.16 1.78
N THR A 149 -16.58 -10.58 0.71
CA THR A 149 -16.57 -9.93 -0.60
C THR A 149 -17.96 -9.51 -1.03
N GLU A 150 -18.86 -9.28 -0.08
CA GLU A 150 -20.21 -8.83 -0.32
C GLU A 150 -20.23 -7.45 -1.00
N ARG A 151 -21.32 -7.16 -1.72
CA ARG A 151 -21.53 -5.82 -2.28
C ARG A 151 -22.02 -4.90 -1.18
N LEU A 152 -21.23 -3.88 -0.86
CA LEU A 152 -21.59 -2.87 0.11
C LEU A 152 -22.17 -1.62 -0.58
N THR A 153 -23.07 -0.95 0.11
CA THR A 153 -23.40 0.45 -0.19
C THR A 153 -22.41 1.30 0.60
N PHE A 154 -21.37 1.78 -0.08
CA PHE A 154 -20.31 2.56 0.57
C PHE A 154 -20.86 3.89 1.10
N GLU A 155 -20.37 4.28 2.28
CA GLU A 155 -20.60 5.61 2.84
C GLU A 155 -19.48 6.56 2.39
N VAL A 156 -19.78 7.86 2.38
CA VAL A 156 -18.74 8.87 2.15
C VAL A 156 -17.74 8.81 3.30
N PRO A 157 -16.44 8.63 3.04
CA PRO A 157 -15.43 8.55 4.10
C PRO A 157 -15.48 9.76 5.03
N ASP A 158 -15.43 9.53 6.34
CA ASP A 158 -15.43 10.59 7.34
C ASP A 158 -13.99 10.88 7.80
N ARG A 159 -13.45 12.00 7.33
CA ARG A 159 -12.07 12.43 7.59
C ARG A 159 -11.92 13.29 8.84
N SER A 160 -13.00 13.50 9.60
CA SER A 160 -12.95 14.25 10.86
C SER A 160 -12.05 13.55 11.88
N GLY A 161 -11.22 14.33 12.57
CA GLY A 161 -10.26 13.80 13.55
C GLY A 161 -8.97 13.21 12.95
N MET A 162 -8.83 13.20 11.63
CA MET A 162 -7.55 12.82 10.99
C MET A 162 -6.55 13.97 11.03
N PRO A 163 -5.24 13.71 11.09
CA PRO A 163 -4.22 14.74 10.88
C PRO A 163 -4.46 15.51 9.58
N PRO A 164 -4.11 16.82 9.54
CA PRO A 164 -4.28 17.64 8.34
C PRO A 164 -3.53 17.08 7.13
N ILE A 165 -4.04 17.33 5.92
CA ILE A 165 -3.53 16.78 4.67
C ILE A 165 -2.06 17.16 4.39
N ASP A 166 -1.57 18.27 4.89
CA ASP A 166 -0.20 18.75 4.77
C ASP A 166 0.82 17.90 5.56
N LYS A 167 0.36 17.00 6.44
CA LYS A 167 1.20 16.04 7.17
C LYS A 167 1.51 14.77 6.38
N TYR A 168 0.90 14.60 5.23
CA TYR A 168 1.03 13.40 4.40
C TYR A 168 1.97 13.61 3.21
N ALA A 169 2.11 12.60 2.37
CA ALA A 169 2.95 12.68 1.18
C ALA A 169 2.49 13.80 0.24
N HIS A 170 3.45 14.42 -0.43
CA HIS A 170 3.24 15.50 -1.37
C HIS A 170 3.56 15.03 -2.78
N LEU A 171 2.95 15.66 -3.76
CA LEU A 171 3.38 15.55 -5.15
C LEU A 171 4.52 16.54 -5.40
N ILE A 172 5.69 16.04 -5.68
CA ILE A 172 6.84 16.85 -6.10
C ILE A 172 6.66 17.15 -7.60
N VAL A 173 6.71 18.42 -7.96
CA VAL A 173 6.54 18.85 -9.36
C VAL A 173 7.85 19.38 -9.95
N PRO A 174 8.03 19.26 -11.27
CA PRO A 174 9.19 19.83 -11.98
C PRO A 174 9.33 21.33 -11.72
N GLY A 175 10.57 21.80 -11.63
CA GLY A 175 10.85 23.22 -11.41
C GLY A 175 10.86 23.65 -9.95
N GLY A 176 10.65 22.71 -9.03
CA GLY A 176 10.64 22.95 -7.57
C GLY A 176 9.24 23.38 -7.06
N GLY A 177 8.88 22.81 -5.96
CA GLY A 177 7.58 22.99 -5.33
C GLY A 177 6.86 21.66 -5.13
N PHE A 178 5.72 21.72 -4.46
CA PHE A 178 4.90 20.54 -4.20
C PHE A 178 3.41 20.89 -4.25
N ARG A 179 2.58 19.85 -4.42
CA ARG A 179 1.13 19.95 -4.27
C ARG A 179 0.67 19.06 -3.12
N LEU A 180 -0.36 19.51 -2.41
CA LEU A 180 -1.02 18.69 -1.40
C LEU A 180 -1.81 17.56 -2.09
N VAL A 181 -1.65 16.34 -1.58
CA VAL A 181 -2.22 15.13 -2.18
C VAL A 181 -3.35 14.60 -1.30
N GLY A 182 -4.53 14.50 -1.88
CA GLY A 182 -5.62 13.69 -1.33
C GLY A 182 -5.54 12.25 -1.82
N SER A 183 -6.21 11.33 -1.13
CA SER A 183 -6.28 9.93 -1.55
C SER A 183 -7.69 9.37 -1.41
N THR A 184 -8.13 8.59 -2.39
CA THR A 184 -9.45 7.93 -2.38
C THR A 184 -9.40 6.60 -3.12
N GLU A 185 -10.44 5.80 -3.00
CA GLU A 185 -10.61 4.53 -3.72
C GLU A 185 -11.88 4.59 -4.58
N ALA A 186 -11.75 4.35 -5.88
CA ALA A 186 -12.88 4.19 -6.79
C ALA A 186 -13.30 2.72 -6.93
N SER A 187 -12.39 1.79 -6.60
CA SER A 187 -12.67 0.36 -6.55
C SER A 187 -11.74 -0.35 -5.56
N ARG A 188 -12.18 -1.53 -5.09
CA ARG A 188 -11.42 -2.44 -4.23
C ARG A 188 -11.31 -3.82 -4.84
N GLY A 189 -10.25 -4.55 -4.49
CA GLY A 189 -9.95 -5.84 -5.07
C GLY A 189 -9.49 -5.73 -6.52
N CYS A 190 -9.26 -6.85 -7.18
CA CYS A 190 -8.75 -6.89 -8.55
C CYS A 190 -9.26 -8.12 -9.27
N LYS A 191 -9.61 -7.98 -10.55
CA LYS A 191 -10.07 -9.12 -11.36
C LYS A 191 -8.95 -10.05 -11.84
N HIS A 192 -7.69 -9.63 -11.69
CA HIS A 192 -6.54 -10.42 -12.07
C HIS A 192 -6.11 -11.37 -10.95
N LEU A 193 -5.41 -12.45 -11.35
CA LEU A 193 -4.99 -13.54 -10.47
C LEU A 193 -3.46 -13.69 -10.39
N CYS A 194 -2.73 -12.57 -10.46
CA CYS A 194 -1.26 -12.59 -10.38
C CYS A 194 -0.79 -13.32 -9.11
N ARG A 195 0.15 -14.27 -9.27
CA ARG A 195 0.51 -15.20 -8.18
C ARG A 195 1.22 -14.55 -7.00
N HIS A 196 1.98 -13.50 -7.22
CA HIS A 196 2.69 -12.77 -6.16
C HIS A 196 1.81 -11.74 -5.43
N CYS A 197 0.62 -11.43 -5.97
CA CYS A 197 -0.19 -10.32 -5.48
C CYS A 197 -0.97 -10.70 -4.22
N PRO A 198 -0.85 -9.92 -3.12
CA PRO A 198 -1.55 -10.20 -1.86
C PRO A 198 -3.06 -9.99 -1.92
N ILE A 199 -3.57 -9.34 -2.97
CA ILE A 199 -5.01 -9.13 -3.15
C ILE A 199 -5.71 -10.45 -3.51
N VAL A 200 -5.03 -11.32 -4.24
CA VAL A 200 -5.62 -12.54 -4.80
C VAL A 200 -6.11 -13.53 -3.73
N PRO A 201 -5.38 -13.82 -2.64
CA PRO A 201 -5.86 -14.70 -1.57
C PRO A 201 -7.17 -14.24 -0.94
N VAL A 202 -7.41 -12.91 -0.91
CA VAL A 202 -8.58 -12.30 -0.27
C VAL A 202 -9.73 -12.13 -1.26
N TYR A 203 -9.48 -11.53 -2.42
CA TYR A 203 -10.53 -11.18 -3.38
C TYR A 203 -10.75 -12.22 -4.50
N LYS A 204 -9.81 -13.12 -4.76
CA LYS A 204 -9.96 -14.24 -5.71
C LYS A 204 -10.51 -13.83 -7.08
N GLY A 205 -10.04 -12.71 -7.63
CA GLY A 205 -10.50 -12.20 -8.92
C GLY A 205 -11.78 -11.35 -8.84
N ILE A 206 -12.27 -11.09 -7.65
CA ILE A 206 -13.44 -10.21 -7.44
C ILE A 206 -12.96 -8.78 -7.21
N PHE A 207 -13.70 -7.80 -7.77
CA PHE A 207 -13.53 -6.38 -7.43
C PHE A 207 -14.87 -5.73 -7.14
N ARG A 208 -14.85 -4.63 -6.40
CA ARG A 208 -16.02 -3.87 -5.98
C ARG A 208 -15.85 -2.42 -6.38
N ILE A 209 -16.87 -1.86 -7.03
CA ILE A 209 -16.92 -0.44 -7.42
C ILE A 209 -17.50 0.35 -6.26
N VAL A 210 -16.83 1.42 -5.88
CA VAL A 210 -17.39 2.47 -5.02
C VAL A 210 -18.21 3.40 -5.90
N SER A 211 -19.43 3.75 -5.47
CA SER A 211 -20.29 4.60 -6.28
C SER A 211 -19.63 5.96 -6.56
N ARG A 212 -19.82 6.46 -7.78
CA ARG A 212 -19.20 7.72 -8.21
C ARG A 212 -19.56 8.89 -7.29
N ASP A 213 -20.79 8.95 -6.80
CA ASP A 213 -21.22 10.02 -5.89
C ASP A 213 -20.44 10.00 -4.58
N VAL A 214 -20.16 8.83 -4.01
CA VAL A 214 -19.34 8.66 -2.80
C VAL A 214 -17.91 9.12 -3.05
N VAL A 215 -17.29 8.67 -4.14
CA VAL A 215 -15.93 9.08 -4.52
C VAL A 215 -15.84 10.58 -4.73
N MET A 216 -16.77 11.16 -5.46
CA MET A 216 -16.80 12.61 -5.76
C MET A 216 -17.08 13.46 -4.52
N GLN A 217 -17.86 12.96 -3.56
CA GLN A 217 -18.06 13.66 -2.29
C GLN A 217 -16.80 13.60 -1.42
N ASP A 218 -16.11 12.45 -1.39
CA ASP A 218 -14.83 12.31 -0.69
C ASP A 218 -13.76 13.24 -1.29
N ILE A 219 -13.65 13.31 -2.62
CA ILE A 219 -12.75 14.25 -3.31
C ILE A 219 -13.09 15.71 -2.96
N ARG A 220 -14.39 16.06 -2.93
CA ARG A 220 -14.82 17.43 -2.61
C ARG A 220 -14.34 17.87 -1.23
N GLN A 221 -14.47 17.03 -0.19
CA GLN A 221 -14.00 17.41 1.15
C GLN A 221 -12.47 17.53 1.19
N GLN A 222 -11.72 16.71 0.45
CA GLN A 222 -10.26 16.81 0.37
C GLN A 222 -9.80 18.06 -0.38
N VAL A 223 -10.48 18.42 -1.47
CA VAL A 223 -10.20 19.67 -2.21
C VAL A 223 -10.52 20.88 -1.32
N ALA A 224 -11.62 20.84 -0.57
CA ALA A 224 -11.92 21.89 0.42
C ALA A 224 -10.86 21.97 1.54
N ALA A 225 -10.19 20.88 1.87
CA ALA A 225 -9.05 20.85 2.80
C ALA A 225 -7.71 21.23 2.14
N GLY A 226 -7.70 21.62 0.85
CA GLY A 226 -6.53 22.12 0.14
C GLY A 226 -5.85 21.12 -0.81
N ALA A 227 -6.41 19.93 -1.05
CA ALA A 227 -5.85 18.99 -2.02
C ALA A 227 -5.82 19.59 -3.44
N GLN A 228 -4.67 19.51 -4.08
CA GLN A 228 -4.42 19.95 -5.46
C GLN A 228 -4.18 18.79 -6.40
N HIS A 229 -4.02 17.59 -5.83
CA HIS A 229 -3.82 16.34 -6.53
C HIS A 229 -4.55 15.21 -5.79
N ILE A 230 -5.13 14.27 -6.53
CA ILE A 230 -5.79 13.08 -5.96
C ILE A 230 -5.06 11.82 -6.42
N SER A 231 -4.57 11.05 -5.48
CA SER A 231 -4.00 9.73 -5.74
C SER A 231 -5.08 8.66 -5.55
N PHE A 232 -5.43 7.94 -6.62
CA PHE A 232 -6.36 6.82 -6.52
C PHE A 232 -5.66 5.57 -5.96
N GLY A 233 -6.23 5.01 -4.89
CA GLY A 233 -5.71 3.82 -4.21
C GLY A 233 -6.09 2.49 -4.84
N ASP A 234 -6.77 2.52 -5.98
CA ASP A 234 -7.23 1.35 -6.71
C ASP A 234 -6.06 0.44 -7.10
N PRO A 235 -6.15 -0.88 -6.90
CA PRO A 235 -5.12 -1.82 -7.37
C PRO A 235 -4.96 -1.83 -8.89
N ASP A 236 -6.04 -1.55 -9.61
CA ASP A 236 -6.06 -1.35 -11.06
C ASP A 236 -7.31 -0.53 -11.42
N PHE A 237 -7.11 0.73 -11.73
CA PHE A 237 -8.17 1.69 -12.02
C PHE A 237 -9.04 1.27 -13.21
N PHE A 238 -8.46 0.51 -14.17
CA PHE A 238 -9.19 0.00 -15.33
C PHE A 238 -9.89 -1.36 -15.10
N ASN A 239 -9.97 -1.85 -13.87
CA ASN A 239 -10.84 -2.98 -13.54
C ASN A 239 -12.28 -2.74 -14.01
N GLY A 240 -12.79 -1.53 -13.83
CA GLY A 240 -14.08 -1.06 -14.29
C GLY A 240 -13.94 0.11 -15.27
N ILE A 241 -13.46 -0.11 -16.50
CA ILE A 241 -13.08 0.94 -17.45
C ILE A 241 -14.13 2.04 -17.63
N ARG A 242 -15.42 1.68 -17.77
CA ARG A 242 -16.49 2.67 -17.94
C ARG A 242 -16.59 3.58 -16.70
N HIS A 243 -16.61 2.99 -15.51
CA HIS A 243 -16.67 3.73 -14.26
C HIS A 243 -15.45 4.65 -14.10
N ALA A 244 -14.25 4.15 -14.41
CA ALA A 244 -13.00 4.89 -14.33
C ALA A 244 -13.01 6.14 -15.21
N ILE A 245 -13.42 6.00 -16.48
CA ILE A 245 -13.47 7.13 -17.43
C ILE A 245 -14.54 8.15 -17.04
N GLU A 246 -15.76 7.69 -16.72
CA GLU A 246 -16.85 8.57 -16.27
C GLU A 246 -16.46 9.36 -15.00
N LEU A 247 -15.73 8.72 -14.07
CA LEU A 247 -15.24 9.36 -12.86
C LEU A 247 -14.15 10.41 -13.16
N ALA A 248 -13.18 10.10 -14.03
CA ALA A 248 -12.14 11.02 -14.43
C ALA A 248 -12.71 12.27 -15.14
N GLU A 249 -13.67 12.07 -16.03
CA GLU A 249 -14.39 13.16 -16.71
C GLU A 249 -15.19 14.04 -15.71
N GLU A 250 -15.83 13.42 -14.72
CA GLU A 250 -16.56 14.17 -13.69
C GLU A 250 -15.62 14.94 -12.75
N LEU A 251 -14.49 14.34 -12.37
CA LEU A 251 -13.46 15.00 -11.56
C LEU A 251 -12.95 16.26 -12.27
N HIS A 252 -12.55 16.12 -13.54
CA HIS A 252 -12.07 17.25 -14.34
C HIS A 252 -13.13 18.34 -14.51
N ARG A 253 -14.37 17.96 -14.80
CA ARG A 253 -15.47 18.92 -14.97
C ARG A 253 -15.77 19.70 -13.70
N LYS A 254 -15.70 19.07 -12.51
CA LYS A 254 -15.99 19.72 -11.23
C LYS A 254 -14.80 20.49 -10.64
N PHE A 255 -13.59 19.97 -10.88
CA PHE A 255 -12.34 20.49 -10.34
C PHE A 255 -11.26 20.54 -11.40
N PRO A 256 -11.36 21.42 -12.41
CA PRO A 256 -10.47 21.41 -13.60
C PRO A 256 -8.99 21.69 -13.29
N SER A 257 -8.69 22.28 -12.13
CA SER A 257 -7.31 22.53 -11.67
C SER A 257 -6.71 21.37 -10.86
N VAL A 258 -7.53 20.41 -10.44
CA VAL A 258 -7.08 19.25 -9.68
C VAL A 258 -6.57 18.20 -10.62
N THR A 259 -5.36 17.73 -10.38
CA THR A 259 -4.74 16.64 -11.12
C THR A 259 -4.87 15.32 -10.37
N TYR A 260 -4.57 14.20 -11.01
CA TYR A 260 -4.63 12.90 -10.36
C TYR A 260 -3.60 11.90 -10.91
N ASP A 261 -3.36 10.84 -10.16
CA ASP A 261 -2.62 9.65 -10.58
C ASP A 261 -3.45 8.38 -10.33
N VAL A 262 -3.14 7.35 -11.10
CA VAL A 262 -3.79 6.05 -11.04
C VAL A 262 -2.80 4.91 -11.20
N THR A 263 -3.13 3.74 -10.66
CA THR A 263 -2.44 2.49 -10.98
C THR A 263 -3.22 1.73 -12.03
N ILE A 264 -2.57 1.32 -13.12
CA ILE A 264 -3.17 0.51 -14.18
C ILE A 264 -2.17 -0.56 -14.63
N LYS A 265 -2.64 -1.78 -14.76
CA LYS A 265 -1.86 -2.92 -15.24
C LYS A 265 -1.51 -2.79 -16.74
N ILE A 266 -0.30 -3.23 -17.14
CA ILE A 266 0.14 -3.18 -18.56
C ILE A 266 -0.89 -3.83 -19.50
N GLU A 267 -1.42 -5.01 -19.14
CA GLU A 267 -2.48 -5.68 -19.90
C GLU A 267 -3.68 -4.77 -20.18
N HIS A 268 -4.12 -3.99 -19.18
CA HIS A 268 -5.23 -3.06 -19.35
C HIS A 268 -4.83 -1.81 -20.15
N LEU A 269 -3.61 -1.31 -19.99
CA LEU A 269 -3.11 -0.19 -20.80
C LEU A 269 -3.08 -0.55 -22.29
N ARG A 270 -2.69 -1.79 -22.61
CA ARG A 270 -2.75 -2.33 -23.98
C ARG A 270 -4.18 -2.48 -24.48
N ARG A 271 -5.01 -3.16 -23.69
CA ARG A 271 -6.40 -3.49 -24.07
C ARG A 271 -7.27 -2.26 -24.26
N TYR A 272 -7.05 -1.22 -23.49
CA TYR A 272 -7.86 0.00 -23.46
C TYR A 272 -7.07 1.22 -23.91
N GLU A 273 -6.10 1.04 -24.82
CA GLU A 273 -5.22 2.09 -25.31
C GLU A 273 -5.98 3.31 -25.87
N SER A 274 -7.12 3.08 -26.54
CA SER A 274 -7.98 4.15 -27.07
C SER A 274 -8.54 5.11 -25.99
N HIS A 275 -8.48 4.73 -24.71
CA HIS A 275 -8.92 5.58 -23.60
C HIS A 275 -7.79 6.41 -22.97
N LEU A 276 -6.52 6.15 -23.32
CA LEU A 276 -5.38 6.87 -22.76
C LEU A 276 -5.43 8.39 -23.02
N PRO A 277 -5.85 8.88 -24.22
CA PRO A 277 -6.02 10.32 -24.41
C PRO A 277 -6.97 10.95 -23.40
N LYS A 278 -8.04 10.25 -22.99
CA LYS A 278 -8.99 10.73 -21.98
C LYS A 278 -8.33 10.95 -20.63
N LEU A 279 -7.44 10.06 -20.20
CA LEU A 279 -6.71 10.25 -18.95
C LEU A 279 -5.91 11.55 -18.98
N LYS A 280 -5.19 11.80 -20.11
CA LYS A 280 -4.44 13.04 -20.27
C LYS A 280 -5.34 14.27 -20.25
N ASP A 281 -6.42 14.25 -21.03
CA ASP A 281 -7.34 15.38 -21.19
C ASP A 281 -8.08 15.73 -19.88
N THR A 282 -8.23 14.75 -18.99
CA THR A 282 -8.88 14.93 -17.68
C THR A 282 -7.92 15.24 -16.54
N GLY A 283 -6.62 15.43 -16.82
CA GLY A 283 -5.64 15.89 -15.83
C GLY A 283 -4.89 14.76 -15.08
N CYS A 284 -4.84 13.55 -15.64
CA CYS A 284 -3.94 12.49 -15.18
C CYS A 284 -2.49 12.93 -15.40
N LEU A 285 -1.71 13.08 -14.35
CA LEU A 285 -0.30 13.47 -14.46
C LEU A 285 0.60 12.29 -14.79
N PHE A 286 0.36 11.15 -14.17
CA PHE A 286 1.12 9.94 -14.42
C PHE A 286 0.29 8.69 -14.10
N VAL A 287 0.69 7.59 -14.70
CA VAL A 287 0.14 6.26 -14.42
C VAL A 287 1.24 5.39 -13.82
N ILE A 288 0.98 4.81 -12.66
CA ILE A 288 1.82 3.77 -12.07
C ILE A 288 1.44 2.43 -12.71
N SER A 289 2.42 1.64 -13.12
CA SER A 289 2.15 0.31 -13.66
C SER A 289 3.14 -0.72 -13.17
N ALA A 290 2.62 -1.76 -12.54
CA ALA A 290 3.39 -2.88 -12.02
C ALA A 290 3.80 -3.82 -13.16
N VAL A 291 4.96 -3.54 -13.76
CA VAL A 291 5.59 -4.36 -14.82
C VAL A 291 6.15 -5.64 -14.21
N GLU A 292 6.78 -5.53 -13.06
CA GLU A 292 7.47 -6.53 -12.25
C GLU A 292 8.78 -7.00 -12.86
N TYR A 293 8.77 -7.50 -14.09
CA TYR A 293 9.94 -8.10 -14.74
C TYR A 293 9.93 -7.88 -16.26
N LEU A 294 11.06 -8.20 -16.94
CA LEU A 294 11.17 -8.09 -18.41
C LEU A 294 11.36 -9.44 -19.11
N ASP A 295 11.60 -10.52 -18.39
CA ASP A 295 11.65 -11.86 -18.94
C ASP A 295 10.24 -12.46 -18.99
N ASP A 296 9.80 -12.88 -20.17
CA ASP A 296 8.45 -13.40 -20.39
C ASP A 296 8.20 -14.73 -19.68
N ALA A 297 9.24 -15.53 -19.38
CA ALA A 297 9.07 -16.74 -18.58
C ALA A 297 8.76 -16.39 -17.12
N VAL A 298 9.43 -15.39 -16.57
CA VAL A 298 9.14 -14.87 -15.23
C VAL A 298 7.75 -14.23 -15.18
N LEU A 299 7.38 -13.43 -16.19
CA LEU A 299 6.04 -12.82 -16.27
C LEU A 299 4.94 -13.89 -16.32
N ARG A 300 5.15 -15.00 -17.02
CA ARG A 300 4.24 -16.17 -17.03
C ARG A 300 4.21 -16.86 -15.66
N ALA A 301 5.36 -17.05 -15.01
CA ALA A 301 5.41 -17.61 -13.65
C ALA A 301 4.64 -16.75 -12.65
N LEU A 302 4.71 -15.42 -12.77
CA LEU A 302 3.96 -14.47 -11.96
C LEU A 302 2.48 -14.33 -12.37
N ASP A 303 2.05 -14.91 -13.48
CA ASP A 303 0.70 -14.79 -14.07
C ASP A 303 0.31 -13.31 -14.32
N LYS A 304 1.22 -12.56 -14.96
CA LYS A 304 1.05 -11.10 -15.17
C LYS A 304 0.09 -10.76 -16.32
N GLY A 305 -0.08 -11.65 -17.29
CA GLY A 305 -0.96 -11.44 -18.45
C GLY A 305 -0.45 -10.41 -19.47
N HIS A 306 0.83 -10.06 -19.41
CA HIS A 306 1.49 -9.21 -20.42
C HIS A 306 2.92 -9.72 -20.68
N THR A 307 3.52 -9.25 -21.77
CA THR A 307 4.87 -9.55 -22.21
C THR A 307 5.78 -8.32 -22.12
N ARG A 308 7.09 -8.53 -22.32
CA ARG A 308 8.05 -7.45 -22.54
C ARG A 308 7.64 -6.53 -23.71
N GLU A 309 7.18 -7.11 -24.80
CA GLU A 309 6.73 -6.37 -25.96
C GLU A 309 5.53 -5.46 -25.64
N ASP A 310 4.56 -5.95 -24.88
CA ASP A 310 3.43 -5.14 -24.41
C ASP A 310 3.88 -3.95 -23.57
N PHE A 311 4.85 -4.16 -22.67
CA PHE A 311 5.41 -3.06 -21.88
C PHE A 311 6.08 -2.01 -22.75
N LEU A 312 6.94 -2.42 -23.70
CA LEU A 312 7.63 -1.49 -24.59
C LEU A 312 6.64 -0.74 -25.49
N HIS A 313 5.61 -1.41 -25.97
CA HIS A 313 4.53 -0.75 -26.71
C HIS A 313 3.85 0.35 -25.88
N VAL A 314 3.49 0.04 -24.62
CA VAL A 314 2.89 1.02 -23.69
C VAL A 314 3.84 2.21 -23.47
N VAL A 315 5.15 1.99 -23.31
CA VAL A 315 6.14 3.07 -23.20
C VAL A 315 6.08 3.99 -24.43
N HIS A 316 6.02 3.43 -25.64
CA HIS A 316 5.92 4.20 -26.87
C HIS A 316 4.60 4.97 -26.98
N ALA A 317 3.47 4.33 -26.66
CA ALA A 317 2.16 4.96 -26.68
C ALA A 317 2.08 6.15 -25.69
N PHE A 318 2.59 5.98 -24.47
CA PHE A 318 2.64 7.03 -23.45
C PHE A 318 3.49 8.21 -23.91
N ARG A 319 4.64 7.94 -24.52
CA ARG A 319 5.51 8.99 -25.07
C ARG A 319 4.84 9.76 -26.19
N ALA A 320 4.19 9.07 -27.12
CA ALA A 320 3.44 9.70 -28.22
C ALA A 320 2.31 10.61 -27.73
N LEU A 321 1.65 10.22 -26.63
CA LEU A 321 0.60 11.01 -26.01
C LEU A 321 1.12 12.10 -25.07
N GLY A 322 2.41 12.06 -24.68
CA GLY A 322 2.94 12.92 -23.61
C GLY A 322 2.33 12.63 -22.25
N LEU A 323 1.92 11.37 -22.00
CA LEU A 323 1.59 10.85 -20.69
C LEU A 323 2.85 10.33 -19.99
N ILE A 324 2.86 10.39 -18.66
CA ILE A 324 4.00 9.89 -17.87
C ILE A 324 3.65 8.50 -17.33
N LEU A 325 4.53 7.54 -17.62
CA LEU A 325 4.46 6.19 -17.05
C LEU A 325 5.49 6.06 -15.92
N HIS A 326 5.05 5.61 -14.75
CA HIS A 326 5.91 5.19 -13.64
C HIS A 326 5.89 3.66 -13.54
N PRO A 327 6.78 2.95 -14.25
CA PRO A 327 6.83 1.50 -14.15
C PRO A 327 7.48 1.10 -12.83
N THR A 328 6.94 0.05 -12.20
CA THR A 328 7.51 -0.56 -10.99
C THR A 328 7.98 -1.97 -11.28
N PHE A 329 9.05 -2.39 -10.58
CA PHE A 329 9.72 -3.65 -10.81
C PHE A 329 9.98 -4.39 -9.50
N VAL A 330 10.03 -5.72 -9.60
CA VAL A 330 10.56 -6.63 -8.58
C VAL A 330 11.72 -7.40 -9.21
N PRO A 331 12.89 -6.73 -9.37
CA PRO A 331 13.98 -7.27 -10.18
C PRO A 331 14.72 -8.44 -9.53
N PHE A 332 14.57 -8.65 -8.21
CA PHE A 332 15.18 -9.76 -7.51
C PHE A 332 14.13 -10.80 -7.13
N THR A 333 14.09 -11.87 -7.92
CA THR A 333 13.26 -13.04 -7.76
C THR A 333 14.14 -14.28 -7.75
N GLN A 334 13.61 -15.44 -7.44
CA GLN A 334 14.36 -16.69 -7.53
C GLN A 334 14.78 -17.09 -8.97
N TRP A 335 14.22 -16.43 -9.99
CA TRP A 335 14.55 -16.64 -11.42
C TRP A 335 15.52 -15.59 -11.97
N THR A 336 15.93 -14.62 -11.18
CA THR A 336 16.80 -13.52 -11.61
C THR A 336 18.20 -14.08 -11.92
N THR A 337 18.74 -13.70 -13.08
CA THR A 337 20.14 -13.92 -13.41
C THR A 337 20.87 -12.58 -13.49
N MET A 338 22.20 -12.61 -13.40
CA MET A 338 22.98 -11.38 -13.61
C MET A 338 22.69 -10.74 -14.97
N GLU A 339 22.52 -11.57 -16.00
CA GLU A 339 22.20 -11.10 -17.36
C GLU A 339 20.82 -10.44 -17.42
N SER A 340 19.77 -11.06 -16.82
CA SER A 340 18.43 -10.48 -16.82
C SER A 340 18.34 -9.18 -16.03
N TYR A 341 19.13 -9.05 -14.96
CA TYR A 341 19.22 -7.80 -14.22
C TYR A 341 19.93 -6.69 -15.03
N LEU A 342 21.03 -7.01 -15.69
CA LEU A 342 21.71 -6.07 -16.60
C LEU A 342 20.82 -5.69 -17.78
N ASP A 343 20.03 -6.62 -18.30
CA ASP A 343 19.08 -6.35 -19.37
C ASP A 343 17.99 -5.35 -18.92
N LEU A 344 17.45 -5.49 -17.71
CA LEU A 344 16.54 -4.49 -17.14
C LEU A 344 17.18 -3.10 -17.15
N LEU A 345 18.42 -2.97 -16.66
CA LEU A 345 19.09 -1.67 -16.63
C LEU A 345 19.31 -1.11 -18.05
N ARG A 346 19.71 -1.96 -19.00
CA ARG A 346 19.86 -1.56 -20.42
C ARG A 346 18.54 -1.05 -21.02
N VAL A 347 17.43 -1.74 -20.77
CA VAL A 347 16.11 -1.32 -21.25
C VAL A 347 15.71 0.02 -20.65
N LEU A 348 15.87 0.21 -19.35
CA LEU A 348 15.56 1.50 -18.71
C LEU A 348 16.37 2.64 -19.28
N HIS A 349 17.66 2.42 -19.53
CA HIS A 349 18.53 3.43 -20.14
C HIS A 349 18.16 3.70 -21.59
N ALA A 350 18.03 2.64 -22.43
CA ALA A 350 17.73 2.77 -23.86
C ALA A 350 16.38 3.44 -24.14
N HIS A 351 15.41 3.24 -23.24
CA HIS A 351 14.09 3.86 -23.37
C HIS A 351 13.92 5.12 -22.51
N SER A 352 15.02 5.73 -22.01
CA SER A 352 14.99 6.98 -21.20
C SER A 352 13.99 6.92 -20.03
N LEU A 353 13.93 5.79 -19.33
CA LEU A 353 13.03 5.54 -18.20
C LEU A 353 13.70 5.71 -16.83
N VAL A 354 14.97 6.12 -16.79
CA VAL A 354 15.72 6.24 -15.53
C VAL A 354 15.05 7.20 -14.53
N GLU A 355 14.50 8.32 -15.01
CA GLU A 355 13.76 9.26 -14.17
C GLU A 355 12.35 8.76 -13.79
N ASN A 356 11.81 7.80 -14.55
CA ASN A 356 10.47 7.26 -14.33
C ASN A 356 10.43 6.18 -13.24
N VAL A 357 11.61 5.62 -12.86
CA VAL A 357 11.73 4.54 -11.88
C VAL A 357 12.37 5.08 -10.61
N ALA A 358 11.68 4.93 -9.48
CA ALA A 358 12.29 5.25 -8.19
C ALA A 358 13.49 4.31 -7.96
N PRO A 359 14.69 4.81 -7.57
CA PRO A 359 15.90 4.00 -7.47
C PRO A 359 15.76 2.75 -6.62
N ILE A 360 14.97 2.80 -5.55
CA ILE A 360 14.70 1.66 -4.69
C ILE A 360 14.01 0.50 -5.43
N GLN A 361 13.21 0.79 -6.46
CA GLN A 361 12.57 -0.23 -7.30
C GLN A 361 13.59 -1.14 -7.98
N LEU A 362 14.83 -0.69 -8.16
CA LEU A 362 15.90 -1.48 -8.73
C LEU A 362 16.54 -2.47 -7.73
N GLY A 363 16.23 -2.33 -6.43
CA GLY A 363 16.72 -3.20 -5.36
C GLY A 363 15.65 -4.09 -4.74
N ILE A 364 14.41 -4.02 -5.22
CA ILE A 364 13.28 -4.73 -4.62
C ILE A 364 13.43 -6.25 -4.79
N ARG A 365 13.20 -6.97 -3.69
CA ARG A 365 13.18 -8.41 -3.60
C ARG A 365 11.74 -8.92 -3.51
N LEU A 366 11.46 -10.05 -4.17
CA LEU A 366 10.13 -10.67 -4.19
C LEU A 366 9.70 -11.13 -2.80
N LEU A 367 8.60 -10.59 -2.30
CA LEU A 367 7.96 -11.01 -1.06
C LEU A 367 7.04 -12.21 -1.32
N ILE A 368 7.15 -13.24 -0.49
CA ILE A 368 6.28 -14.43 -0.53
C ILE A 368 5.53 -14.52 0.81
N PRO A 369 4.40 -13.81 0.97
CA PRO A 369 3.63 -13.83 2.21
C PRO A 369 2.81 -15.12 2.34
N GLU A 370 2.23 -15.34 3.52
CA GLU A 370 1.26 -16.41 3.75
C GLU A 370 0.09 -16.31 2.74
N GLY A 371 -0.36 -17.45 2.24
CA GLY A 371 -1.43 -17.52 1.23
C GLY A 371 -1.02 -17.09 -0.18
N SER A 372 0.26 -16.78 -0.42
CA SER A 372 0.75 -16.45 -1.77
C SER A 372 0.55 -17.60 -2.76
N ARG A 373 -0.06 -17.31 -3.91
CA ARG A 373 -0.20 -18.30 -5.00
C ARG A 373 1.13 -18.69 -5.66
N LEU A 374 2.22 -18.01 -5.36
CA LEU A 374 3.56 -18.45 -5.76
C LEU A 374 3.89 -19.83 -5.19
N LEU A 375 3.35 -20.18 -4.01
CA LEU A 375 3.53 -21.49 -3.39
C LEU A 375 2.81 -22.63 -4.14
N GLU A 376 1.98 -22.33 -5.16
CA GLU A 376 1.44 -23.33 -6.09
C GLU A 376 2.53 -23.88 -7.02
N LEU A 377 3.61 -23.11 -7.25
CA LEU A 377 4.73 -23.52 -8.09
C LEU A 377 5.70 -24.42 -7.29
N ASP A 378 5.93 -25.62 -7.78
CA ASP A 378 6.80 -26.61 -7.11
C ASP A 378 8.23 -26.09 -6.92
N GLU A 379 8.75 -25.35 -7.88
CA GLU A 379 10.07 -24.74 -7.81
C GLU A 379 10.16 -23.67 -6.71
N VAL A 380 9.11 -22.86 -6.51
CA VAL A 380 9.05 -21.90 -5.42
C VAL A 380 8.99 -22.60 -4.08
N ARG A 381 8.09 -23.58 -3.95
CA ARG A 381 7.88 -24.31 -2.70
C ARG A 381 9.14 -25.04 -2.23
N ARG A 382 9.96 -25.54 -3.15
CA ARG A 382 11.24 -26.19 -2.82
C ARG A 382 12.34 -25.20 -2.41
N ASN A 383 12.21 -23.93 -2.78
CA ASN A 383 13.24 -22.92 -2.57
C ASN A 383 12.97 -22.01 -1.36
N VAL A 384 11.76 -22.06 -0.78
CA VAL A 384 11.43 -21.27 0.41
C VAL A 384 11.72 -22.07 1.69
N GLY A 385 12.15 -21.34 2.74
CA GLY A 385 12.21 -21.87 4.10
C GLY A 385 10.83 -21.95 4.76
N PRO A 386 10.74 -22.38 6.03
CA PRO A 386 9.51 -22.30 6.80
C PRO A 386 9.04 -20.86 6.94
N PHE A 387 7.72 -20.68 7.11
CA PHE A 387 7.15 -19.35 7.37
C PHE A 387 7.79 -18.72 8.61
N ASP A 388 8.25 -17.49 8.48
CA ASP A 388 8.82 -16.71 9.58
C ASP A 388 7.74 -15.75 10.13
N PRO A 389 7.17 -16.02 11.32
CA PRO A 389 6.13 -15.21 11.90
C PRO A 389 6.58 -13.81 12.33
N GLU A 390 7.89 -13.57 12.56
CA GLU A 390 8.39 -12.23 12.88
C GLU A 390 8.50 -11.36 11.64
N SER A 391 8.89 -11.95 10.52
CA SER A 391 9.02 -11.29 9.23
C SER A 391 7.74 -11.34 8.40
N LEU A 392 6.80 -12.24 8.71
CA LEU A 392 5.52 -12.47 8.03
C LEU A 392 5.66 -12.85 6.56
N PHE A 393 6.66 -13.64 6.23
CA PHE A 393 6.88 -14.19 4.89
C PHE A 393 7.66 -15.49 4.92
N TYR A 394 7.70 -16.18 3.78
CA TYR A 394 8.55 -17.35 3.55
C TYR A 394 9.92 -16.88 3.06
N PRO A 395 11.00 -17.03 3.88
CA PRO A 395 12.35 -16.62 3.46
C PRO A 395 12.86 -17.53 2.34
N TRP A 396 13.57 -16.95 1.41
CA TRP A 396 14.21 -17.67 0.32
C TRP A 396 15.60 -17.10 0.03
N LYS A 397 16.46 -17.94 -0.55
CA LYS A 397 17.78 -17.55 -1.00
C LYS A 397 17.93 -17.86 -2.48
N HIS A 398 18.64 -17.00 -3.18
CA HIS A 398 18.93 -17.23 -4.58
C HIS A 398 19.95 -18.36 -4.75
N SER A 399 19.86 -19.17 -5.81
CA SER A 399 20.80 -20.25 -6.12
C SER A 399 22.22 -19.73 -6.43
N ASP A 400 22.33 -18.50 -6.99
CA ASP A 400 23.60 -17.77 -7.14
C ASP A 400 23.68 -16.70 -6.03
N PRO A 401 24.58 -16.88 -5.03
CA PRO A 401 24.72 -15.91 -3.92
C PRO A 401 25.11 -14.50 -4.35
N ARG A 402 25.67 -14.33 -5.56
CA ARG A 402 26.00 -13.00 -6.09
C ARG A 402 24.75 -12.16 -6.33
N VAL A 403 23.62 -12.80 -6.67
CA VAL A 403 22.34 -12.11 -6.88
C VAL A 403 21.81 -11.54 -5.56
N ASP A 404 21.89 -12.33 -4.47
CA ASP A 404 21.50 -11.84 -3.13
C ASP A 404 22.38 -10.67 -2.68
N THR A 405 23.71 -10.79 -2.84
CA THR A 405 24.66 -9.72 -2.52
C THR A 405 24.41 -8.46 -3.36
N LEU A 406 24.12 -8.62 -4.65
CA LEU A 406 23.79 -7.50 -5.53
C LEU A 406 22.51 -6.80 -5.07
N SER A 407 21.46 -7.55 -4.71
CA SER A 407 20.20 -6.98 -4.19
C SER A 407 20.45 -6.10 -2.96
N GLU A 408 21.18 -6.61 -1.97
CA GLU A 408 21.53 -5.86 -0.75
C GLU A 408 22.36 -4.59 -1.08
N THR A 409 23.31 -4.71 -1.99
CA THR A 409 24.16 -3.58 -2.40
C THR A 409 23.35 -2.51 -3.12
N VAL A 410 22.47 -2.89 -4.03
CA VAL A 410 21.59 -1.95 -4.77
C VAL A 410 20.63 -1.23 -3.80
N GLN A 411 20.05 -1.95 -2.84
CA GLN A 411 19.23 -1.33 -1.80
C GLN A 411 20.02 -0.29 -1.01
N ALA A 412 21.25 -0.61 -0.59
CA ALA A 412 22.09 0.31 0.14
C ALA A 412 22.46 1.56 -0.69
N ILE A 413 22.76 1.38 -2.00
CA ILE A 413 23.04 2.50 -2.91
C ILE A 413 21.81 3.41 -3.05
N ALA A 414 20.62 2.83 -3.27
CA ALA A 414 19.38 3.60 -3.41
C ALA A 414 19.08 4.41 -2.14
N ALA A 415 19.17 3.78 -1.01
CA ALA A 415 18.94 4.39 0.28
C ALA A 415 19.95 5.49 0.65
N GLU A 416 21.25 5.27 0.36
CA GLU A 416 22.25 6.31 0.53
C GLU A 416 21.99 7.50 -0.39
N GLY A 417 21.62 7.23 -1.65
CA GLY A 417 21.26 8.26 -2.62
C GLY A 417 20.10 9.10 -2.15
N ASP A 418 19.04 8.49 -1.62
CA ASP A 418 17.87 9.19 -1.10
C ASP A 418 18.24 10.08 0.11
N ARG A 419 19.01 9.57 1.07
CA ARG A 419 19.52 10.36 2.21
C ARG A 419 20.33 11.57 1.79
N ARG A 420 21.13 11.43 0.72
CA ARG A 420 21.97 12.49 0.15
C ARG A 420 21.21 13.40 -0.82
N LYS A 421 19.93 13.10 -1.10
CA LYS A 421 19.14 13.80 -2.12
C LYS A 421 19.82 13.81 -3.51
N ALA A 422 20.53 12.71 -3.83
CA ALA A 422 21.15 12.53 -5.13
C ALA A 422 20.07 12.38 -6.23
N SER A 423 20.39 12.84 -7.44
CA SER A 423 19.46 12.66 -8.57
C SER A 423 19.32 11.18 -8.97
N ARG A 424 18.18 10.80 -9.51
CA ARG A 424 17.94 9.44 -9.98
C ARG A 424 18.99 8.94 -10.98
N PRO A 425 19.46 9.75 -11.97
CA PRO A 425 20.55 9.35 -12.84
C PRO A 425 21.87 9.05 -12.13
N MET A 426 22.26 9.84 -11.13
CA MET A 426 23.47 9.57 -10.36
C MET A 426 23.38 8.25 -9.56
N ILE A 427 22.21 7.96 -8.99
CA ILE A 427 21.98 6.71 -8.28
C ILE A 427 21.99 5.54 -9.28
N PHE A 428 21.34 5.71 -10.43
CA PHE A 428 21.29 4.70 -11.49
C PHE A 428 22.70 4.37 -12.03
N GLU A 429 23.55 5.36 -12.27
CA GLU A 429 24.94 5.16 -12.72
C GLU A 429 25.75 4.33 -11.72
N ARG A 430 25.59 4.58 -10.42
CA ARG A 430 26.22 3.76 -9.37
C ARG A 430 25.73 2.32 -9.41
N ILE A 431 24.41 2.12 -9.57
CA ILE A 431 23.80 0.78 -9.68
C ILE A 431 24.31 0.10 -10.96
N TRP A 432 24.35 0.80 -12.08
CA TRP A 432 24.85 0.30 -13.35
C TRP A 432 26.28 -0.23 -13.24
N ASN A 433 27.19 0.56 -12.69
CA ASN A 433 28.60 0.17 -12.49
C ASN A 433 28.72 -1.02 -11.54
N THR A 434 27.95 -1.02 -10.44
CA THR A 434 27.95 -2.11 -9.45
C THR A 434 27.44 -3.42 -10.05
N ALA A 435 26.37 -3.37 -10.83
CA ALA A 435 25.79 -4.57 -11.47
C ALA A 435 26.76 -5.18 -12.50
N HIS A 436 27.42 -4.37 -13.32
CA HIS A 436 28.42 -4.86 -14.27
C HIS A 436 29.63 -5.47 -13.55
N ALA A 437 30.14 -4.83 -12.50
CA ALA A 437 31.23 -5.37 -11.69
C ALA A 437 30.85 -6.71 -11.04
N ALA A 438 29.64 -6.83 -10.49
CA ALA A 438 29.13 -8.09 -9.91
C ALA A 438 29.01 -9.22 -10.95
N ALA A 439 28.75 -8.87 -12.22
CA ALA A 439 28.74 -9.81 -13.35
C ALA A 439 30.14 -10.12 -13.91
N GLY A 440 31.19 -9.49 -13.38
CA GLY A 440 32.57 -9.63 -13.90
C GLY A 440 32.80 -8.92 -15.24
N LEU A 441 31.98 -7.90 -15.55
CA LEU A 441 32.01 -7.16 -16.81
C LEU A 441 32.49 -5.71 -16.60
N ALA A 442 33.14 -5.13 -17.59
CA ALA A 442 33.33 -3.70 -17.65
C ALA A 442 32.01 -2.99 -17.96
N ALA A 443 31.70 -1.97 -17.17
CA ALA A 443 30.49 -1.19 -17.42
C ALA A 443 30.70 -0.32 -18.67
N PRO A 444 29.87 -0.45 -19.72
CA PRO A 444 29.94 0.49 -20.83
C PRO A 444 29.51 1.89 -20.36
N PRO A 445 30.10 2.96 -20.93
CA PRO A 445 29.73 4.32 -20.57
C PRO A 445 28.26 4.57 -20.86
N LEU A 446 27.53 5.13 -19.92
CA LEU A 446 26.17 5.58 -20.13
C LEU A 446 26.21 6.76 -21.11
N GLN A 447 25.62 6.59 -22.27
CA GLN A 447 25.49 7.68 -23.24
C GLN A 447 24.56 8.74 -22.65
N ALA A 448 24.96 10.02 -22.72
CA ALA A 448 24.06 11.10 -22.34
C ALA A 448 22.77 10.99 -23.16
N SER A 449 21.63 11.01 -22.48
CA SER A 449 20.33 11.03 -23.18
C SER A 449 20.32 12.20 -24.17
N GLN A 450 20.02 11.94 -25.43
CA GLN A 450 19.98 12.97 -26.48
C GLN A 450 18.87 14.02 -26.26
N ALA A 451 17.93 13.75 -25.38
CA ALA A 451 16.92 14.72 -24.94
C ALA A 451 17.20 15.12 -23.48
N PRO A 452 17.08 16.42 -23.12
CA PRO A 452 17.10 16.80 -21.72
C PRO A 452 16.00 16.02 -21.02
N MET A 453 16.38 15.17 -20.06
CA MET A 453 15.43 14.42 -19.26
C MET A 453 14.63 15.44 -18.46
N ALA A 454 13.40 15.72 -18.89
CA ALA A 454 12.52 16.60 -18.15
C ALA A 454 12.26 15.95 -16.79
N ALA A 455 12.50 16.71 -15.72
CA ALA A 455 12.09 16.27 -14.40
C ALA A 455 10.60 15.93 -14.44
N ILE A 456 10.22 14.77 -13.91
CA ILE A 456 8.84 14.29 -13.92
C ILE A 456 8.23 14.40 -12.51
N PRO A 457 6.90 14.63 -12.40
CA PRO A 457 6.24 14.65 -11.11
C PRO A 457 6.25 13.25 -10.47
N PHE A 458 6.40 13.19 -9.15
CA PHE A 458 6.34 11.95 -8.39
C PHE A 458 5.87 12.20 -6.95
N LEU A 459 5.31 11.18 -6.30
CA LEU A 459 4.94 11.25 -4.90
C LEU A 459 6.20 11.19 -4.01
N SER A 460 6.25 12.01 -2.97
CA SER A 460 7.38 12.10 -2.04
C SER A 460 7.61 10.81 -1.25
N GLU A 461 6.61 9.94 -1.18
CA GLU A 461 6.73 8.60 -0.61
C GLU A 461 6.54 7.56 -1.73
N PRO A 462 7.57 6.76 -2.05
CA PRO A 462 7.52 5.80 -3.14
C PRO A 462 6.63 4.60 -2.79
N TRP A 463 6.02 4.01 -3.81
CA TRP A 463 5.12 2.88 -3.64
C TRP A 463 5.85 1.53 -3.58
N TYR A 464 5.50 0.68 -2.56
CA TYR A 464 6.04 -0.66 -2.36
C TYR A 464 4.92 -1.64 -1.99
N CYS A 465 4.26 -2.21 -2.95
CA CYS A 465 3.09 -3.06 -2.68
C CYS A 465 3.43 -4.55 -2.49
N CYS A 466 4.39 -5.11 -3.24
CA CYS A 466 4.67 -6.55 -3.31
C CYS A 466 6.14 -6.88 -3.01
N ALA A 467 6.80 -6.04 -2.22
CA ALA A 467 8.23 -6.08 -1.96
C ALA A 467 8.54 -6.39 -0.50
N GLU A 468 9.66 -7.07 -0.27
CA GLU A 468 10.23 -7.13 1.08
C GLU A 468 10.55 -5.69 1.55
N PRO A 469 10.10 -5.30 2.76
CA PRO A 469 10.43 -3.99 3.29
C PRO A 469 11.93 -3.84 3.50
N THR A 470 12.49 -2.73 3.06
CA THR A 470 13.90 -2.45 3.26
C THR A 470 14.22 -2.14 4.73
N ARG A 471 15.48 -2.39 5.16
CA ARG A 471 15.92 -2.03 6.52
C ARG A 471 15.64 -0.57 6.87
N GLU A 472 15.74 0.34 5.91
CA GLU A 472 15.55 1.77 6.14
C GLU A 472 14.08 2.16 6.27
N GLN A 473 13.18 1.50 5.56
CA GLN A 473 11.75 1.63 5.85
C GLN A 473 11.45 1.27 7.30
N PHE A 474 12.10 0.21 7.84
CA PHE A 474 11.96 -0.13 9.26
C PHE A 474 12.67 0.84 10.21
N VAL A 475 13.78 1.44 9.82
CA VAL A 475 14.49 2.43 10.65
C VAL A 475 13.74 3.75 10.70
N SER A 476 13.23 4.25 9.58
CA SER A 476 12.40 5.46 9.55
C SER A 476 11.09 5.26 10.31
N LEU A 477 10.48 4.10 10.17
CA LEU A 477 9.29 3.67 10.92
C LEU A 477 9.64 3.27 12.36
N GLY A 478 10.86 2.81 12.63
CA GLY A 478 11.40 2.59 13.97
C GLY A 478 11.64 3.88 14.75
N GLN A 479 11.81 5.02 14.08
CA GLN A 479 11.78 6.35 14.73
C GLN A 479 10.35 6.72 15.15
N VAL A 480 9.34 6.35 14.39
CA VAL A 480 7.94 6.37 14.84
C VAL A 480 7.78 5.44 16.05
N SER A 481 8.37 4.25 16.04
CA SER A 481 8.40 3.33 17.19
C SER A 481 9.20 3.88 18.39
N ARG A 482 10.29 4.66 18.19
CA ARG A 482 10.99 5.34 19.28
C ARG A 482 10.22 6.52 19.85
N LYS A 483 9.55 7.31 19.03
CA LYS A 483 8.57 8.29 19.53
C LYS A 483 7.44 7.64 20.31
N LEU A 484 7.08 6.40 19.98
CA LEU A 484 6.20 5.56 20.79
C LEU A 484 6.89 5.06 22.08
N GLN A 485 8.24 4.93 22.10
CA GLN A 485 9.01 4.52 23.29
C GLN A 485 9.30 5.69 24.24
N GLU A 486 9.63 6.86 23.72
CA GLU A 486 9.97 8.06 24.51
C GLU A 486 8.78 8.69 25.23
N ALA A 487 7.56 8.30 24.87
CA ALA A 487 6.33 8.66 25.58
C ALA A 487 6.10 7.87 26.89
N VAL A 488 7.05 7.04 27.33
CA VAL A 488 7.03 6.37 28.66
C VAL A 488 8.03 7.10 29.54
N PRO A 489 7.62 7.83 30.61
CA PRO A 489 8.56 8.28 31.64
C PRO A 489 9.17 7.03 32.29
N ALA A 490 10.49 7.00 32.42
CA ALA A 490 11.16 6.02 33.24
C ALA A 490 10.48 6.03 34.61
N THR A 491 9.92 4.89 35.02
CA THR A 491 9.41 4.70 36.37
C THR A 491 10.58 4.91 37.31
N GLY A 492 10.52 6.01 38.07
CA GLY A 492 11.48 6.28 39.14
C GLY A 492 11.52 5.12 40.08
N SER A 493 12.72 4.63 40.29
CA SER A 493 13.08 3.79 41.44
C SER A 493 12.63 4.50 42.70
N TYR A 494 11.65 3.93 43.38
CA TYR A 494 11.48 4.21 44.80
C TYR A 494 12.34 3.22 45.59
N VAL A 495 13.30 3.80 46.28
CA VAL A 495 14.06 3.17 47.38
C VAL A 495 13.13 2.90 48.54
#